data_300fda8fb4ed4341bab0c552f5fdc9b3
#
_entry.id   300fda8fb4ed4341bab0c552f5fdc9b3
#
_cell.length_a   1.000
_cell.length_b   1.000
_cell.length_c   1.000
_cell.angle_alpha   90.00
_cell.angle_beta   90.00
_cell.angle_gamma   90.00
#
_symmetry.space_group_name_H-M   'P 1'
#
loop_
_entity.id
_entity.type
_entity.pdbx_description
1 polymer ?
#
loop_
_entity_poly.entity_id
_entity_poly.type
_entity_poly.pdbx_seq_one_letter_code
_entity_poly.pdbx_strand_id
1 'polypeptide(L)'
;LTHLLAAHGFDVVAAVGSGPELAAALRSHRPDVSIVDVRMPPTNTDEGIQVALAVRREIPALPILVLSQHVEQLYARELLADGTGAIGYLLKDRVFNADQFIDAVRRVAAGGTVMDPEVIAKLLAGNPSDPLAPLTAREREVLGLMAEGCSNAAIASRLHFSEGAVGKHTANIFAKLAITASDDTNRRVLAVLAYLGAR
;
A
#
# COMPACT_ATOMS: atom_id res chain seq x y z
N LEU A 1 -19.94 16.85 2.91
CA LEU A 1 -18.56 17.22 3.19
C LEU A 1 -18.31 18.71 2.89
N THR A 2 -18.67 19.21 1.70
CA THR A 2 -18.49 20.62 1.29
C THR A 2 -19.08 21.63 2.29
N HIS A 3 -20.31 21.39 2.79
CA HIS A 3 -20.94 22.24 3.81
C HIS A 3 -20.14 22.26 5.13
N LEU A 4 -19.60 21.10 5.55
CA LEU A 4 -18.79 21.01 6.75
C LEU A 4 -17.51 21.85 6.61
N LEU A 5 -16.83 21.71 5.50
CA LEU A 5 -15.60 22.46 5.23
C LEU A 5 -15.87 23.98 5.18
N ALA A 6 -16.89 24.41 4.45
CA ALA A 6 -17.27 25.83 4.36
C ALA A 6 -17.63 26.43 5.73
N ALA A 7 -18.35 25.67 6.57
CA ALA A 7 -18.70 26.10 7.94
C ALA A 7 -17.46 26.30 8.84
N HIS A 8 -16.31 25.67 8.49
CA HIS A 8 -15.05 25.79 9.24
C HIS A 8 -14.01 26.68 8.56
N GLY A 9 -14.44 27.51 7.59
CA GLY A 9 -13.64 28.55 6.96
C GLY A 9 -12.77 28.08 5.80
N PHE A 10 -13.04 26.90 5.22
CA PHE A 10 -12.39 26.46 3.99
C PHE A 10 -13.16 26.99 2.78
N ASP A 11 -12.42 27.47 1.78
CA ASP A 11 -12.94 27.74 0.45
C ASP A 11 -12.87 26.46 -0.42
N VAL A 12 -14.01 25.95 -0.83
CA VAL A 12 -14.10 24.74 -1.62
C VAL A 12 -14.02 25.09 -3.11
N VAL A 13 -12.81 25.09 -3.65
CA VAL A 13 -12.52 25.50 -5.05
C VAL A 13 -13.02 24.51 -6.10
N ALA A 14 -13.21 23.23 -5.75
CA ALA A 14 -13.78 22.22 -6.63
C ALA A 14 -14.42 21.08 -5.84
N ALA A 15 -15.49 20.51 -6.37
CA ALA A 15 -16.10 19.26 -5.92
C ALA A 15 -16.40 18.40 -7.15
N VAL A 16 -15.74 17.26 -7.24
CA VAL A 16 -15.72 16.41 -8.46
C VAL A 16 -16.18 14.99 -8.13
N GLY A 17 -16.71 14.30 -9.14
CA GLY A 17 -17.31 12.98 -8.96
C GLY A 17 -16.55 11.83 -9.62
N SER A 18 -15.44 12.08 -10.31
CA SER A 18 -14.70 11.04 -11.03
C SER A 18 -13.19 11.26 -10.98
N GLY A 19 -12.42 10.17 -11.21
CA GLY A 19 -10.95 10.22 -11.26
C GLY A 19 -10.42 11.23 -12.29
N PRO A 20 -10.88 11.26 -13.55
CA PRO A 20 -10.44 12.23 -14.54
C PRO A 20 -10.70 13.69 -14.14
N GLU A 21 -11.88 13.97 -13.56
CA GLU A 21 -12.20 15.31 -13.04
C GLU A 21 -11.31 15.69 -11.86
N LEU A 22 -11.02 14.74 -10.96
CA LEU A 22 -10.11 14.94 -9.85
C LEU A 22 -8.70 15.31 -10.35
N ALA A 23 -8.17 14.57 -11.32
CA ALA A 23 -6.86 14.86 -11.90
C ALA A 23 -6.79 16.26 -12.52
N ALA A 24 -7.82 16.66 -13.24
CA ALA A 24 -7.92 18.00 -13.84
C ALA A 24 -7.99 19.09 -12.76
N ALA A 25 -8.82 18.90 -11.74
CA ALA A 25 -9.00 19.86 -10.65
C ALA A 25 -7.69 20.05 -9.84
N LEU A 26 -6.99 18.96 -9.50
CA LEU A 26 -5.72 19.01 -8.76
C LEU A 26 -4.65 19.80 -9.52
N ARG A 27 -4.53 19.57 -10.84
CA ARG A 27 -3.55 20.29 -11.68
C ARG A 27 -3.87 21.75 -11.87
N SER A 28 -5.16 22.09 -12.08
CA SER A 28 -5.60 23.45 -12.37
C SER A 28 -5.66 24.35 -11.15
N HIS A 29 -6.17 23.84 -10.03
CA HIS A 29 -6.39 24.67 -8.84
C HIS A 29 -5.22 24.63 -7.86
N ARG A 30 -4.44 23.53 -7.83
CA ARG A 30 -3.35 23.32 -6.84
C ARG A 30 -3.79 23.69 -5.43
N PRO A 31 -4.85 23.06 -4.92
CA PRO A 31 -5.43 23.47 -3.64
C PRO A 31 -4.45 23.25 -2.49
N ASP A 32 -4.62 24.03 -1.40
CA ASP A 32 -3.83 23.86 -0.17
C ASP A 32 -4.07 22.52 0.51
N VAL A 33 -5.18 21.87 0.23
CA VAL A 33 -5.47 20.48 0.63
C VAL A 33 -6.54 19.87 -0.28
N SER A 34 -6.41 18.61 -0.61
CA SER A 34 -7.39 17.84 -1.36
C SER A 34 -7.92 16.69 -0.50
N ILE A 35 -9.23 16.51 -0.47
CA ILE A 35 -9.85 15.37 0.20
C ILE A 35 -10.33 14.41 -0.88
N VAL A 36 -9.78 13.21 -0.89
CA VAL A 36 -9.93 12.25 -1.97
C VAL A 36 -10.55 10.96 -1.46
N ASP A 37 -11.67 10.55 -2.05
CA ASP A 37 -12.20 9.19 -1.84
C ASP A 37 -11.34 8.18 -2.60
N VAL A 38 -11.01 7.05 -1.98
CA VAL A 38 -10.31 5.95 -2.65
C VAL A 38 -11.11 5.48 -3.86
N ARG A 39 -12.42 5.27 -3.68
CA ARG A 39 -13.30 4.67 -4.68
C ARG A 39 -14.10 5.71 -5.42
N MET A 40 -13.72 5.97 -6.65
CA MET A 40 -14.40 6.93 -7.54
C MET A 40 -14.77 6.27 -8.87
N PRO A 41 -15.81 6.77 -9.57
CA PRO A 41 -16.06 6.39 -10.96
C PRO A 41 -14.82 6.62 -11.87
N PRO A 42 -14.66 5.81 -12.96
CA PRO A 42 -15.67 4.92 -13.53
C PRO A 42 -15.74 3.51 -12.93
N THR A 43 -14.68 2.95 -12.37
CA THR A 43 -14.69 1.56 -11.91
C THR A 43 -15.12 1.39 -10.46
N ASN A 44 -15.05 2.45 -9.65
CA ASN A 44 -15.32 2.46 -8.21
C ASN A 44 -14.42 1.48 -7.41
N THR A 45 -13.22 1.26 -7.88
CA THR A 45 -12.20 0.43 -7.20
C THR A 45 -11.23 1.30 -6.40
N ASP A 46 -10.26 1.89 -7.08
CA ASP A 46 -9.14 2.65 -6.46
C ASP A 46 -8.75 3.91 -7.25
N GLU A 47 -9.63 4.37 -8.16
CA GLU A 47 -9.33 5.50 -9.05
C GLU A 47 -8.86 6.74 -8.31
N GLY A 48 -9.52 7.08 -7.21
CA GLY A 48 -9.19 8.31 -6.48
C GLY A 48 -7.77 8.28 -5.95
N ILE A 49 -7.35 7.17 -5.33
CA ILE A 49 -5.99 7.04 -4.79
C ILE A 49 -4.94 6.94 -5.90
N GLN A 50 -5.23 6.26 -7.01
CA GLN A 50 -4.32 6.18 -8.15
C GLN A 50 -4.07 7.56 -8.78
N VAL A 51 -5.13 8.34 -8.93
CA VAL A 51 -5.03 9.74 -9.39
C VAL A 51 -4.21 10.57 -8.40
N ALA A 52 -4.48 10.46 -7.10
CA ALA A 52 -3.75 11.18 -6.07
C ALA A 52 -2.23 10.88 -6.13
N LEU A 53 -1.86 9.60 -6.20
CA LEU A 53 -0.47 9.16 -6.34
C LEU A 53 0.18 9.65 -7.64
N ALA A 54 -0.55 9.57 -8.77
CA ALA A 54 -0.04 10.04 -10.05
C ALA A 54 0.22 11.55 -10.06
N VAL A 55 -0.73 12.35 -9.55
CA VAL A 55 -0.57 13.81 -9.51
C VAL A 55 0.51 14.23 -8.50
N ARG A 56 0.69 13.52 -7.38
CA ARG A 56 1.80 13.81 -6.45
C ARG A 56 3.19 13.55 -7.05
N ARG A 57 3.33 12.61 -7.99
CA ARG A 57 4.59 12.44 -8.75
C ARG A 57 4.88 13.64 -9.66
N GLU A 58 3.85 14.30 -10.18
CA GLU A 58 3.96 15.51 -11.01
C GLU A 58 4.13 16.78 -10.16
N ILE A 59 3.44 16.84 -9.02
CA ILE A 59 3.43 17.97 -8.08
C ILE A 59 3.83 17.44 -6.69
N PRO A 60 5.13 17.37 -6.39
CA PRO A 60 5.63 16.87 -5.11
C PRO A 60 5.04 17.65 -3.92
N ALA A 61 4.78 16.94 -2.83
CA ALA A 61 4.21 17.49 -1.60
C ALA A 61 2.82 18.14 -1.74
N LEU A 62 2.07 17.88 -2.83
CA LEU A 62 0.65 18.30 -2.94
C LEU A 62 -0.13 17.71 -1.75
N PRO A 63 -0.79 18.56 -0.89
CA PRO A 63 -1.44 18.05 0.29
C PRO A 63 -2.70 17.24 -0.04
N ILE A 64 -2.70 15.97 0.37
CA ILE A 64 -3.82 15.04 0.10
C ILE A 64 -4.25 14.32 1.37
N LEU A 65 -5.52 14.40 1.69
CA LEU A 65 -6.20 13.60 2.71
C LEU A 65 -7.08 12.56 2.03
N VAL A 66 -6.70 11.31 2.14
CA VAL A 66 -7.46 10.18 1.60
C VAL A 66 -8.53 9.75 2.59
N LEU A 67 -9.74 9.52 2.10
CA LEU A 67 -10.84 8.90 2.83
C LEU A 67 -11.14 7.51 2.27
N SER A 68 -11.18 6.50 3.14
CA SER A 68 -11.49 5.13 2.76
C SER A 68 -12.55 4.50 3.67
N GLN A 69 -13.32 3.56 3.15
CA GLN A 69 -14.22 2.74 4.00
C GLN A 69 -13.45 1.66 4.76
N HIS A 70 -12.31 1.24 4.23
CA HIS A 70 -11.52 0.14 4.78
C HIS A 70 -10.04 0.50 4.81
N VAL A 71 -9.30 -0.18 5.69
CA VAL A 71 -7.85 -0.04 5.73
C VAL A 71 -7.22 -0.82 4.58
N GLU A 72 -6.71 -0.12 3.59
CA GLU A 72 -5.99 -0.70 2.45
C GLU A 72 -4.49 -0.40 2.61
N GLN A 73 -3.76 -1.38 3.16
CA GLN A 73 -2.35 -1.22 3.56
C GLN A 73 -1.43 -0.85 2.40
N LEU A 74 -1.69 -1.39 1.20
CA LEU A 74 -0.88 -1.12 0.02
C LEU A 74 -0.85 0.37 -0.27
N TYR A 75 -2.02 1.01 -0.36
CA TYR A 75 -2.12 2.43 -0.66
C TYR A 75 -1.56 3.33 0.44
N ALA A 76 -1.76 2.94 1.71
CA ALA A 76 -1.17 3.68 2.82
C ALA A 76 0.37 3.66 2.76
N ARG A 77 0.98 2.52 2.38
CA ARG A 77 2.43 2.42 2.16
C ARG A 77 2.90 3.24 0.96
N GLU A 78 2.20 3.18 -0.17
CA GLU A 78 2.55 3.95 -1.36
C GLU A 78 2.48 5.45 -1.12
N LEU A 79 1.45 5.93 -0.39
CA LEU A 79 1.33 7.33 0.00
C LEU A 79 2.50 7.80 0.88
N LEU A 80 2.97 6.94 1.80
CA LEU A 80 4.08 7.29 2.69
C LEU A 80 5.45 7.15 2.04
N ALA A 81 5.54 6.45 0.91
CA ALA A 81 6.83 6.08 0.30
C ALA A 81 7.63 7.29 -0.21
N ASP A 82 6.99 8.40 -0.58
CA ASP A 82 7.67 9.60 -1.07
C ASP A 82 8.36 10.41 0.05
N GLY A 83 7.97 10.19 1.31
CA GLY A 83 8.56 10.84 2.49
C GLY A 83 8.39 12.36 2.57
N THR A 84 7.62 12.97 1.66
CA THR A 84 7.52 14.44 1.56
C THR A 84 6.52 15.06 2.54
N GLY A 85 5.78 14.25 3.31
CA GLY A 85 4.70 14.73 4.18
C GLY A 85 3.47 15.21 3.40
N ALA A 86 2.68 16.07 4.01
CA ALA A 86 1.43 16.61 3.43
C ALA A 86 0.43 15.50 3.04
N ILE A 87 0.34 14.46 3.85
CA ILE A 87 -0.48 13.28 3.59
C ILE A 87 -1.38 12.95 4.75
N GLY A 88 -2.63 12.61 4.45
CA GLY A 88 -3.54 12.02 5.40
C GLY A 88 -4.20 10.75 4.84
N TYR A 89 -4.45 9.79 5.72
CA TYR A 89 -5.28 8.63 5.45
C TYR A 89 -6.21 8.40 6.65
N LEU A 90 -7.50 8.60 6.45
CA LEU A 90 -8.54 8.41 7.47
C LEU A 90 -9.61 7.46 6.98
N LEU A 91 -10.24 6.76 7.92
CA LEU A 91 -11.47 6.04 7.64
C LEU A 91 -12.65 7.02 7.53
N LYS A 92 -13.62 6.73 6.67
CA LYS A 92 -14.77 7.62 6.39
C LYS A 92 -15.63 7.91 7.62
N ASP A 93 -15.66 7.01 8.58
CA ASP A 93 -16.37 7.20 9.85
C ASP A 93 -15.77 8.31 10.73
N ARG A 94 -14.48 8.64 10.54
CA ARG A 94 -13.85 9.78 11.26
C ARG A 94 -14.44 11.13 10.89
N VAL A 95 -15.09 11.24 9.74
CA VAL A 95 -15.79 12.48 9.30
C VAL A 95 -16.97 12.84 10.22
N PHE A 96 -17.55 11.87 10.93
CA PHE A 96 -18.63 12.11 11.89
C PHE A 96 -18.16 12.89 13.14
N ASN A 97 -16.86 12.87 13.45
CA ASN A 97 -16.28 13.75 14.45
C ASN A 97 -15.69 14.99 13.73
N ALA A 98 -16.53 16.02 13.56
CA ALA A 98 -16.20 17.20 12.76
C ALA A 98 -14.92 17.89 13.22
N ASP A 99 -14.74 18.10 14.55
CA ASP A 99 -13.57 18.80 15.08
C ASP A 99 -12.27 18.07 14.80
N GLN A 100 -12.24 16.77 15.04
CA GLN A 100 -11.06 15.94 14.76
C GLN A 100 -10.77 15.85 13.26
N PHE A 101 -11.80 15.75 12.44
CA PHE A 101 -11.65 15.71 10.98
C PHE A 101 -11.08 17.04 10.46
N ILE A 102 -11.60 18.17 10.90
CA ILE A 102 -11.13 19.50 10.51
C ILE A 102 -9.69 19.75 10.97
N ASP A 103 -9.32 19.31 12.19
CA ASP A 103 -7.92 19.36 12.64
C ASP A 103 -7.00 18.54 11.72
N ALA A 104 -7.42 17.34 11.35
CA ALA A 104 -6.68 16.51 10.40
C ALA A 104 -6.48 17.20 9.04
N VAL A 105 -7.54 17.81 8.48
CA VAL A 105 -7.46 18.58 7.23
C VAL A 105 -6.44 19.72 7.34
N ARG A 106 -6.49 20.50 8.42
CA ARG A 106 -5.55 21.61 8.66
C ARG A 106 -4.10 21.13 8.79
N ARG A 107 -3.88 20.03 9.50
CA ARG A 107 -2.54 19.44 9.66
C ARG A 107 -1.96 18.98 8.34
N VAL A 108 -2.76 18.35 7.48
CA VAL A 108 -2.32 17.93 6.14
C VAL A 108 -2.04 19.15 5.27
N ALA A 109 -2.90 20.16 5.29
CA ALA A 109 -2.69 21.44 4.59
C ALA A 109 -1.37 22.13 4.99
N ALA A 110 -1.01 22.02 6.28
CA ALA A 110 0.25 22.56 6.82
C ALA A 110 1.49 21.66 6.52
N GLY A 111 1.37 20.64 5.69
CA GLY A 111 2.46 19.75 5.33
C GLY A 111 2.67 18.56 6.26
N GLY A 112 1.83 18.40 7.29
CA GLY A 112 1.91 17.31 8.25
C GLY A 112 1.42 15.97 7.70
N THR A 113 1.69 14.90 8.47
CA THR A 113 1.17 13.56 8.19
C THR A 113 0.11 13.18 9.21
N VAL A 114 -1.04 12.70 8.74
CA VAL A 114 -2.16 12.24 9.58
C VAL A 114 -2.56 10.84 9.16
N MET A 115 -2.48 9.88 10.08
CA MET A 115 -2.86 8.49 9.80
C MET A 115 -3.89 8.02 10.82
N ASP A 116 -4.92 7.33 10.34
CA ASP A 116 -5.87 6.68 11.22
C ASP A 116 -5.16 5.65 12.11
N PRO A 117 -5.45 5.59 13.41
CA PRO A 117 -4.84 4.60 14.31
C PRO A 117 -5.00 3.16 13.84
N GLU A 118 -6.13 2.81 13.23
CA GLU A 118 -6.36 1.47 12.67
C GLU A 118 -5.46 1.18 11.46
N VAL A 119 -5.19 2.20 10.64
CA VAL A 119 -4.23 2.10 9.52
C VAL A 119 -2.83 1.86 10.05
N ILE A 120 -2.42 2.64 11.08
CA ILE A 120 -1.11 2.47 11.74
C ILE A 120 -0.99 1.06 12.32
N ALA A 121 -1.99 0.60 13.06
CA ALA A 121 -1.99 -0.73 13.68
C ALA A 121 -1.81 -1.83 12.62
N LYS A 122 -2.51 -1.75 11.49
CA LYS A 122 -2.36 -2.71 10.39
C LYS A 122 -1.02 -2.60 9.67
N LEU A 123 -0.48 -1.40 9.49
CA LEU A 123 0.86 -1.22 8.90
C LEU A 123 1.96 -1.83 9.78
N LEU A 124 1.85 -1.69 11.11
CA LEU A 124 2.79 -2.25 12.10
C LEU A 124 2.62 -3.75 12.27
N ALA A 125 1.41 -4.28 12.17
CA ALA A 125 1.14 -5.72 12.25
C ALA A 125 1.79 -6.50 11.08
N GLY A 126 2.35 -5.82 10.11
CA GLY A 126 2.83 -6.40 8.87
C GLY A 126 1.67 -6.67 7.90
N ASN A 127 1.99 -7.19 6.74
CA ASN A 127 0.98 -7.59 5.76
C ASN A 127 0.45 -8.99 6.13
N PRO A 128 -0.78 -9.15 6.68
CA PRO A 128 -1.34 -10.48 6.92
C PRO A 128 -1.51 -11.27 5.61
N SER A 129 -1.46 -10.57 4.48
CA SER A 129 -1.51 -11.14 3.12
C SER A 129 -0.11 -11.35 2.52
N ASP A 130 0.99 -11.03 3.23
CA ASP A 130 2.32 -11.41 2.74
C ASP A 130 2.51 -12.92 2.95
N PRO A 131 2.36 -13.73 1.89
CA PRO A 131 2.54 -15.18 2.01
C PRO A 131 3.96 -15.53 2.45
N LEU A 132 4.90 -14.60 2.33
CA LEU A 132 6.30 -14.77 2.71
C LEU A 132 6.60 -14.35 4.15
N ALA A 133 5.65 -13.78 4.88
CA ALA A 133 5.84 -13.33 6.27
C ALA A 133 6.40 -14.43 7.20
N PRO A 134 6.02 -15.72 7.08
CA PRO A 134 6.56 -16.79 7.91
C PRO A 134 8.01 -17.16 7.60
N LEU A 135 8.56 -16.70 6.47
CA LEU A 135 9.91 -17.07 6.04
C LEU A 135 10.98 -16.28 6.79
N THR A 136 12.04 -16.95 7.20
CA THR A 136 13.26 -16.31 7.70
C THR A 136 14.00 -15.57 6.57
N ALA A 137 14.92 -14.67 6.92
CA ALA A 137 15.76 -13.97 5.94
C ALA A 137 16.49 -14.95 5.00
N ARG A 138 17.03 -16.05 5.56
CA ARG A 138 17.71 -17.09 4.77
C ARG A 138 16.78 -17.86 3.84
N GLU A 139 15.58 -18.18 4.29
CA GLU A 139 14.58 -18.82 3.44
C GLU A 139 14.11 -17.90 2.30
N ARG A 140 14.00 -16.59 2.55
CA ARG A 140 13.72 -15.59 1.51
C ARG A 140 14.85 -15.49 0.48
N GLU A 141 16.12 -15.52 0.90
CA GLU A 141 17.28 -15.54 -0.01
C GLU A 141 17.26 -16.81 -0.91
N VAL A 142 17.04 -17.98 -0.31
CA VAL A 142 16.92 -19.24 -1.07
C VAL A 142 15.77 -19.16 -2.06
N LEU A 143 14.59 -18.69 -1.63
CA LEU A 143 13.41 -18.56 -2.50
C LEU A 143 13.62 -17.54 -3.62
N GLY A 144 14.31 -16.44 -3.34
CA GLY A 144 14.69 -15.44 -4.36
C GLY A 144 15.55 -16.06 -5.47
N LEU A 145 16.59 -16.83 -5.10
CA LEU A 145 17.43 -17.53 -6.07
C LEU A 145 16.66 -18.64 -6.83
N MET A 146 15.69 -19.29 -6.17
CA MET A 146 14.77 -20.21 -6.85
C MET A 146 13.94 -19.49 -7.91
N ALA A 147 13.48 -18.27 -7.64
CA ALA A 147 12.73 -17.45 -8.58
C ALA A 147 13.58 -16.96 -9.76
N GLU A 148 14.89 -16.81 -9.56
CA GLU A 148 15.86 -16.57 -10.65
C GLU A 148 16.15 -17.82 -11.50
N GLY A 149 15.55 -18.96 -11.19
CA GLY A 149 15.76 -20.21 -11.92
C GLY A 149 16.98 -21.02 -11.47
N CYS A 150 17.65 -20.66 -10.36
CA CYS A 150 18.84 -21.38 -9.89
C CYS A 150 18.51 -22.80 -9.42
N SER A 151 19.34 -23.77 -9.77
CA SER A 151 19.30 -25.13 -9.20
C SER A 151 19.76 -25.14 -7.75
N ASN A 152 19.50 -26.22 -7.00
CA ASN A 152 19.97 -26.32 -5.61
C ASN A 152 21.50 -26.26 -5.52
N ALA A 153 22.22 -26.83 -6.48
CA ALA A 153 23.67 -26.73 -6.56
C ALA A 153 24.14 -25.28 -6.77
N ALA A 154 23.49 -24.53 -7.66
CA ALA A 154 23.78 -23.12 -7.90
C ALA A 154 23.49 -22.25 -6.66
N ILE A 155 22.36 -22.50 -5.98
CA ILE A 155 22.00 -21.83 -4.72
C ILE A 155 23.04 -22.13 -3.63
N ALA A 156 23.42 -23.40 -3.49
CA ALA A 156 24.44 -23.86 -2.54
C ALA A 156 25.77 -23.12 -2.76
N SER A 157 26.22 -23.03 -4.00
CA SER A 157 27.42 -22.30 -4.39
C SER A 157 27.33 -20.80 -4.06
N ARG A 158 26.22 -20.13 -4.41
CA ARG A 158 26.04 -18.68 -4.19
C ARG A 158 25.93 -18.29 -2.73
N LEU A 159 25.28 -19.13 -1.92
CA LEU A 159 25.07 -18.85 -0.50
C LEU A 159 26.12 -19.49 0.42
N HIS A 160 27.11 -20.19 -0.14
CA HIS A 160 28.13 -20.95 0.58
C HIS A 160 27.53 -22.00 1.53
N PHE A 161 26.53 -22.74 1.04
CA PHE A 161 25.88 -23.86 1.74
C PHE A 161 26.23 -25.21 1.10
N SER A 162 25.89 -26.29 1.82
CA SER A 162 25.77 -27.60 1.18
C SER A 162 24.43 -27.74 0.45
N GLU A 163 24.34 -28.55 -0.59
CA GLU A 163 23.07 -28.84 -1.24
C GLU A 163 22.03 -29.43 -0.29
N GLY A 164 22.47 -30.24 0.68
CA GLY A 164 21.58 -30.76 1.73
C GLY A 164 20.99 -29.66 2.62
N ALA A 165 21.76 -28.59 2.90
CA ALA A 165 21.24 -27.42 3.63
C ALA A 165 20.21 -26.65 2.80
N VAL A 166 20.45 -26.46 1.51
CA VAL A 166 19.47 -25.86 0.58
C VAL A 166 18.19 -26.69 0.53
N GLY A 167 18.31 -28.02 0.49
CA GLY A 167 17.17 -28.93 0.54
C GLY A 167 16.33 -28.78 1.81
N LYS A 168 16.96 -28.62 2.98
CA LYS A 168 16.27 -28.35 4.25
C LYS A 168 15.55 -26.99 4.24
N HIS A 169 16.19 -25.93 3.76
CA HIS A 169 15.54 -24.62 3.61
C HIS A 169 14.36 -24.70 2.65
N THR A 170 14.49 -25.39 1.53
CA THR A 170 13.40 -25.60 0.57
C THR A 170 12.22 -26.34 1.19
N ALA A 171 12.45 -27.38 1.97
CA ALA A 171 11.40 -28.10 2.68
C ALA A 171 10.67 -27.20 3.71
N ASN A 172 11.42 -26.41 4.45
CA ASN A 172 10.86 -25.45 5.40
C ASN A 172 10.04 -24.36 4.71
N ILE A 173 10.50 -23.85 3.56
CA ILE A 173 9.75 -22.89 2.72
C ILE A 173 8.41 -23.48 2.33
N PHE A 174 8.39 -24.72 1.79
CA PHE A 174 7.14 -25.37 1.41
C PHE A 174 6.19 -25.56 2.59
N ALA A 175 6.70 -25.99 3.74
CA ALA A 175 5.89 -26.13 4.95
C ALA A 175 5.29 -24.81 5.41
N LYS A 176 6.10 -23.74 5.46
CA LYS A 176 5.66 -22.40 5.91
C LYS A 176 4.70 -21.72 4.96
N LEU A 177 4.81 -21.98 3.65
CA LEU A 177 3.88 -21.50 2.62
C LEU A 177 2.65 -22.40 2.45
N ALA A 178 2.50 -23.44 3.30
CA ALA A 178 1.42 -24.43 3.25
C ALA A 178 1.32 -25.15 1.88
N ILE A 179 2.45 -25.33 1.17
CA ILE A 179 2.51 -26.02 -0.12
C ILE A 179 2.64 -27.52 0.13
N THR A 180 1.52 -28.23 -0.02
CA THR A 180 1.47 -29.69 0.15
C THR A 180 1.96 -30.42 -1.09
N ALA A 181 2.42 -31.67 -0.91
CA ALA A 181 2.75 -32.53 -2.02
C ALA A 181 1.48 -32.99 -2.73
N SER A 182 1.44 -32.86 -4.05
CA SER A 182 0.38 -33.37 -4.91
C SER A 182 1.01 -33.86 -6.21
N ASP A 183 0.44 -34.89 -6.79
CA ASP A 183 0.96 -35.48 -8.03
C ASP A 183 0.80 -34.53 -9.25
N ASP A 184 -0.13 -33.59 -9.18
CA ASP A 184 -0.48 -32.67 -10.26
C ASP A 184 0.28 -31.33 -10.21
N THR A 185 1.07 -31.06 -9.14
CA THR A 185 1.67 -29.72 -8.96
C THR A 185 3.14 -29.76 -8.59
N ASN A 186 3.92 -28.88 -9.22
CA ASN A 186 5.32 -28.69 -8.86
C ASN A 186 5.44 -27.66 -7.72
N ARG A 187 5.77 -28.14 -6.50
CA ARG A 187 5.91 -27.31 -5.30
C ARG A 187 6.88 -26.15 -5.46
N ARG A 188 7.96 -26.35 -6.24
CA ARG A 188 8.95 -25.31 -6.51
C ARG A 188 8.33 -24.18 -7.32
N VAL A 189 7.52 -24.50 -8.32
CA VAL A 189 6.80 -23.51 -9.12
C VAL A 189 5.80 -22.75 -8.27
N LEU A 190 5.03 -23.43 -7.42
CA LEU A 190 4.08 -22.77 -6.50
C LEU A 190 4.78 -21.80 -5.53
N ALA A 191 5.93 -22.19 -4.99
CA ALA A 191 6.72 -21.30 -4.11
C ALA A 191 7.23 -20.06 -4.85
N VAL A 192 7.70 -20.22 -6.10
CA VAL A 192 8.14 -19.11 -6.95
C VAL A 192 6.97 -18.19 -7.30
N LEU A 193 5.80 -18.73 -7.64
CA LEU A 193 4.60 -17.91 -7.89
C LEU A 193 4.17 -17.12 -6.65
N ALA A 194 4.22 -17.73 -5.46
CA ALA A 194 3.96 -17.01 -4.20
C ALA A 194 4.97 -15.87 -3.98
N TYR A 195 6.25 -16.10 -4.30
CA TYR A 195 7.28 -15.06 -4.19
C TYR A 195 7.07 -13.90 -5.17
N LEU A 196 6.71 -14.19 -6.42
CA LEU A 196 6.49 -13.18 -7.44
C LEU A 196 5.20 -12.38 -7.20
N GLY A 197 4.16 -13.03 -6.66
CA GLY A 197 2.90 -12.38 -6.31
C GLY A 197 2.96 -11.52 -5.02
N ALA A 198 4.04 -11.66 -4.21
CA ALA A 198 4.28 -10.86 -3.00
C ALA A 198 5.17 -9.62 -3.25
N ARG A 199 5.64 -9.42 -4.47
CA ARG A 199 6.44 -8.27 -4.91
C ARG A 199 5.54 -7.20 -5.49
#